data_a605e62fe4a64863e3d63090f95dadad
#
_entry.id   a605e62fe4a64863e3d63090f95dadad
#
_cell.length_a   1.000
_cell.length_b   1.000
_cell.length_c   1.000
_cell.angle_alpha   90.00
_cell.angle_beta   90.00
_cell.angle_gamma   90.00
#
_symmetry.space_group_name_H-M   'P 1'
#
loop_
_entity.id
_entity.type
_entity.pdbx_description
1 polymer ?
#
loop_
_entity_poly.entity_id
_entity_poly.type
_entity_poly.pdbx_seq_one_letter_code
_entity_poly.pdbx_strand_id
1 'polypeptide(L)'
;MKAFQEQARLDFNHFLEYRSNELISGGVLILLIPYVDDHGSNGFDILREILYKCAQLCLTSQELLEYTFPIHARSYAECVDIQLFDRFSFELIKSEFNSVQMPFIQQWHNKEITQDEFIKLIVSYVRSWSESILKQTLMTSNRPREE
;
A
#
# COMPACT_ATOMS: atom_id res chain seq x y z
N MET A 1 0.02 -16.52 -2.02
CA MET A 1 -1.06 -15.58 -2.34
C MET A 1 -2.31 -15.76 -1.46
N LYS A 2 -2.90 -16.95 -1.32
CA LYS A 2 -4.13 -17.14 -0.50
C LYS A 2 -4.01 -16.67 0.95
N ALA A 3 -2.87 -16.89 1.61
CA ALA A 3 -2.66 -16.47 3.00
C ALA A 3 -2.71 -14.96 3.20
N PHE A 4 -2.08 -14.19 2.31
CA PHE A 4 -2.13 -12.71 2.37
C PHE A 4 -3.53 -12.17 2.08
N GLN A 5 -4.24 -12.77 1.14
CA GLN A 5 -5.61 -12.40 0.82
C GLN A 5 -6.53 -12.63 2.03
N GLU A 6 -6.42 -13.78 2.68
CA GLU A 6 -7.22 -14.10 3.86
C GLU A 6 -6.88 -13.17 5.04
N GLN A 7 -5.59 -12.91 5.28
CA GLN A 7 -5.20 -11.96 6.31
C GLN A 7 -5.73 -10.55 6.03
N ALA A 8 -5.60 -10.07 4.79
CA ALA A 8 -6.12 -8.77 4.41
C ALA A 8 -7.65 -8.68 4.57
N ARG A 9 -8.39 -9.78 4.32
CA ARG A 9 -9.82 -9.85 4.55
C ARG A 9 -10.15 -9.73 6.05
N LEU A 10 -9.42 -10.44 6.90
CA LEU A 10 -9.58 -10.37 8.36
C LEU A 10 -9.27 -8.97 8.90
N ASP A 11 -8.16 -8.38 8.46
CA ASP A 11 -7.75 -7.05 8.87
C ASP A 11 -8.78 -5.98 8.48
N PHE A 12 -9.37 -6.10 7.29
CA PHE A 12 -10.41 -5.18 6.86
C PHE A 12 -11.71 -5.34 7.65
N ASN A 13 -12.09 -6.57 7.99
CA ASN A 13 -13.23 -6.83 8.88
C ASN A 13 -13.01 -6.17 10.25
N HIS A 14 -11.86 -6.41 10.89
CA HIS A 14 -11.53 -5.80 12.16
C HIS A 14 -11.49 -4.26 12.07
N PHE A 15 -10.91 -3.73 10.98
CA PHE A 15 -10.90 -2.29 10.76
C PHE A 15 -12.32 -1.71 10.74
N LEU A 16 -13.24 -2.30 9.97
CA LEU A 16 -14.63 -1.84 9.90
C LEU A 16 -15.35 -2.00 11.23
N GLU A 17 -15.13 -3.11 11.95
CA GLU A 17 -15.68 -3.33 13.29
C GLU A 17 -15.25 -2.22 14.26
N TYR A 18 -13.96 -1.90 14.32
CA TYR A 18 -13.48 -0.82 15.17
C TYR A 18 -14.06 0.55 14.75
N ARG A 19 -14.10 0.84 13.45
CA ARG A 19 -14.67 2.10 12.97
C ARG A 19 -16.16 2.21 13.26
N SER A 20 -16.92 1.13 13.18
CA SER A 20 -18.36 1.16 13.53
C SER A 20 -18.58 1.48 15.02
N ASN A 21 -17.67 1.04 15.89
CA ASN A 21 -17.74 1.32 17.33
C ASN A 21 -17.29 2.75 17.71
N GLU A 22 -16.49 3.39 16.87
CA GLU A 22 -15.96 4.72 17.12
C GLU A 22 -16.82 5.84 16.51
N LEU A 23 -17.55 5.54 15.43
CA LEU A 23 -18.38 6.51 14.75
C LEU A 23 -19.75 6.64 15.43
N ILE A 24 -20.17 7.88 15.58
CA ILE A 24 -21.55 8.19 16.01
C ILE A 24 -22.53 7.96 14.84
N SER A 25 -23.79 7.78 15.14
CA SER A 25 -24.85 7.70 14.13
C SER A 25 -24.83 8.93 13.22
N GLY A 26 -24.82 8.70 11.89
CA GLY A 26 -24.67 9.75 10.86
C GLY A 26 -23.24 10.18 10.59
N GLY A 27 -22.24 9.60 11.27
CA GLY A 27 -20.83 9.78 10.96
C GLY A 27 -20.47 9.22 9.59
N VAL A 28 -19.49 9.83 8.91
CA VAL A 28 -19.04 9.42 7.57
C VAL A 28 -17.64 8.84 7.65
N LEU A 29 -17.46 7.65 7.06
CA LEU A 29 -16.16 7.02 6.86
C LEU A 29 -15.73 7.20 5.39
N ILE A 30 -14.56 7.80 5.16
CA ILE A 30 -13.97 7.95 3.84
C ILE A 30 -12.79 7.01 3.74
N LEU A 31 -12.82 6.11 2.76
CA LEU A 31 -11.77 5.13 2.52
C LEU A 31 -11.10 5.40 1.17
N LEU A 32 -9.77 5.46 1.20
CA LEU A 32 -8.92 5.47 0.01
C LEU A 32 -8.21 4.12 -0.05
N ILE A 33 -8.65 3.24 -0.93
CA ILE A 33 -8.16 1.87 -1.00
C ILE A 33 -7.47 1.65 -2.34
N PRO A 34 -6.17 1.27 -2.37
CA PRO A 34 -5.53 0.79 -3.59
C PRO A 34 -6.25 -0.46 -4.09
N TYR A 35 -6.68 -0.44 -5.34
CA TYR A 35 -7.38 -1.56 -5.96
C TYR A 35 -6.61 -2.11 -7.16
N VAL A 36 -6.96 -3.32 -7.56
CA VAL A 36 -6.48 -3.97 -8.78
C VAL A 36 -7.51 -3.76 -9.87
N ASP A 37 -7.09 -3.28 -11.01
CA ASP A 37 -7.95 -3.13 -12.19
C ASP A 37 -8.34 -4.49 -12.81
N ASP A 38 -9.17 -4.47 -13.83
CA ASP A 38 -9.64 -5.68 -14.52
C ASP A 38 -8.51 -6.46 -15.23
N HIS A 39 -7.33 -5.86 -15.39
CA HIS A 39 -6.14 -6.48 -15.95
C HIS A 39 -5.21 -7.06 -14.86
N GLY A 40 -5.58 -6.95 -13.58
CA GLY A 40 -4.78 -7.40 -12.46
C GLY A 40 -3.62 -6.46 -12.14
N SER A 41 -3.61 -5.24 -12.66
CA SER A 41 -2.60 -4.22 -12.41
C SER A 41 -3.03 -3.25 -11.32
N ASN A 42 -2.06 -2.77 -10.57
CA ASN A 42 -2.24 -1.66 -9.63
C ASN A 42 -1.09 -0.65 -9.80
N GLY A 43 -1.31 0.60 -9.41
CA GLY A 43 -0.33 1.67 -9.60
C GLY A 43 1.01 1.48 -8.89
N PHE A 44 1.16 0.46 -8.06
CA PHE A 44 2.40 0.15 -7.33
C PHE A 44 3.27 -0.92 -8.01
N ASP A 45 2.82 -1.56 -9.10
CA ASP A 45 3.54 -2.67 -9.72
C ASP A 45 4.94 -2.26 -10.19
N ILE A 46 5.06 -1.12 -10.84
CA ILE A 46 6.35 -0.57 -11.30
C ILE A 46 7.27 -0.26 -10.11
N LEU A 47 6.76 0.37 -9.07
CA LEU A 47 7.54 0.71 -7.88
C LEU A 47 8.01 -0.55 -7.14
N ARG A 48 7.18 -1.58 -7.05
CA ARG A 48 7.57 -2.89 -6.47
C ARG A 48 8.67 -3.56 -7.28
N GLU A 49 8.59 -3.52 -8.60
CA GLU A 49 9.62 -4.08 -9.47
C GLU A 49 10.96 -3.34 -9.29
N ILE A 50 10.94 -2.01 -9.25
CA ILE A 50 12.15 -1.20 -9.01
C ILE A 50 12.73 -1.52 -7.64
N LEU A 51 11.91 -1.54 -6.58
CA LEU A 51 12.36 -1.87 -5.23
C LEU A 51 12.96 -3.28 -5.15
N TYR A 52 12.34 -4.25 -5.80
CA TYR A 52 12.87 -5.62 -5.83
C TYR A 52 14.22 -5.68 -6.53
N LYS A 53 14.38 -5.00 -7.67
CA LYS A 53 15.69 -4.90 -8.36
C LYS A 53 16.75 -4.22 -7.49
N CYS A 54 16.40 -3.14 -6.79
CA CYS A 54 17.32 -2.52 -5.84
C CYS A 54 17.68 -3.46 -4.68
N ALA A 55 16.70 -4.16 -4.13
CA ALA A 55 16.90 -5.12 -3.05
C ALA A 55 17.85 -6.26 -3.47
N GLN A 56 17.75 -6.76 -4.70
CA GLN A 56 18.66 -7.79 -5.24
C GLN A 56 20.14 -7.33 -5.24
N LEU A 57 20.41 -6.04 -5.32
CA LEU A 57 21.78 -5.52 -5.30
C LEU A 57 22.36 -5.41 -3.88
N CYS A 58 21.50 -5.34 -2.86
CA CYS A 58 21.88 -5.02 -1.48
C CYS A 58 21.66 -6.18 -0.50
N LEU A 59 20.76 -7.10 -0.82
CA LEU A 59 20.34 -8.20 0.06
C LEU A 59 20.93 -9.54 -0.39
N THR A 60 21.20 -10.41 0.57
CA THR A 60 21.50 -11.82 0.29
C THR A 60 20.25 -12.55 -0.21
N SER A 61 20.44 -13.72 -0.83
CA SER A 61 19.32 -14.53 -1.31
C SER A 61 18.32 -14.90 -0.19
N GLN A 62 18.80 -15.14 1.03
CA GLN A 62 17.96 -15.44 2.17
C GLN A 62 17.16 -14.20 2.62
N GLU A 63 17.80 -13.05 2.76
CA GLU A 63 17.15 -11.79 3.11
C GLU A 63 16.11 -11.38 2.05
N LEU A 64 16.42 -11.65 0.78
CA LEU A 64 15.48 -11.35 -0.31
C LEU A 64 14.22 -12.19 -0.24
N LEU A 65 14.29 -13.45 0.24
CA LEU A 65 13.12 -14.29 0.49
C LEU A 65 12.25 -13.75 1.65
N GLU A 66 12.88 -13.14 2.62
CA GLU A 66 12.21 -12.53 3.79
C GLU A 66 11.69 -11.12 3.49
N TYR A 67 12.27 -10.45 2.47
CA TYR A 67 11.85 -9.13 2.03
C TYR A 67 10.52 -9.20 1.26
N THR A 68 9.46 -9.28 2.02
CA THR A 68 8.10 -9.41 1.47
C THR A 68 7.25 -8.20 1.86
N PHE A 69 6.66 -7.56 0.87
CA PHE A 69 5.67 -6.51 1.12
C PHE A 69 4.32 -7.18 1.42
N PRO A 70 3.78 -7.04 2.63
CA PRO A 70 2.49 -7.63 3.00
C PRO A 70 1.35 -6.76 2.47
N ILE A 71 1.30 -6.57 1.15
CA ILE A 71 0.27 -5.78 0.48
C ILE A 71 -0.62 -6.73 -0.31
N HIS A 72 -1.91 -6.67 -0.04
CA HIS A 72 -2.96 -7.25 -0.88
C HIS A 72 -3.74 -6.10 -1.53
N ALA A 73 -3.62 -5.96 -2.84
CA ALA A 73 -4.45 -5.04 -3.60
C ALA A 73 -5.82 -5.70 -3.84
N ARG A 74 -6.89 -5.05 -3.40
CA ARG A 74 -8.26 -5.55 -3.46
C ARG A 74 -8.84 -5.39 -4.85
N SER A 75 -9.70 -6.32 -5.25
CA SER A 75 -10.59 -6.08 -6.38
C SER A 75 -11.62 -5.00 -6.02
N TYR A 76 -12.24 -4.40 -7.03
CA TYR A 76 -13.33 -3.45 -6.78
C TYR A 76 -14.47 -4.08 -5.97
N ALA A 77 -14.85 -5.31 -6.29
CA ALA A 77 -15.90 -6.03 -5.57
C ALA A 77 -15.56 -6.22 -4.08
N GLU A 78 -14.28 -6.47 -3.73
CA GLU A 78 -13.84 -6.56 -2.34
C GLU A 78 -13.82 -5.17 -1.64
N CYS A 79 -13.71 -4.08 -2.40
CA CYS A 79 -13.75 -2.72 -1.85
C CYS A 79 -15.18 -2.23 -1.56
N VAL A 80 -16.18 -2.74 -2.29
CA VAL A 80 -17.59 -2.30 -2.21
C VAL A 80 -18.52 -3.42 -1.75
N ASP A 81 -18.05 -4.34 -0.94
CA ASP A 81 -18.84 -5.46 -0.42
C ASP A 81 -19.94 -4.95 0.53
N ILE A 82 -21.15 -4.79 -0.05
CA ILE A 82 -22.32 -4.29 0.66
C ILE A 82 -22.69 -5.22 1.83
N GLN A 83 -22.56 -6.54 1.69
CA GLN A 83 -22.88 -7.49 2.76
C GLN A 83 -21.93 -7.33 3.95
N LEU A 84 -20.68 -6.99 3.67
CA LEU A 84 -19.70 -6.69 4.70
C LEU A 84 -20.03 -5.35 5.39
N PHE A 85 -20.40 -4.33 4.66
CA PHE A 85 -20.77 -3.04 5.21
C PHE A 85 -22.02 -3.13 6.08
N ASP A 86 -23.06 -3.79 5.62
CA ASP A 86 -24.31 -4.00 6.38
C ASP A 86 -24.07 -4.70 7.72
N ARG A 87 -23.12 -5.65 7.76
CA ARG A 87 -22.74 -6.36 8.99
C ARG A 87 -22.25 -5.42 10.10
N PHE A 88 -21.61 -4.34 9.72
CA PHE A 88 -21.09 -3.32 10.65
C PHE A 88 -21.93 -2.04 10.67
N SER A 89 -23.16 -2.10 10.16
CA SER A 89 -24.10 -0.97 10.13
C SER A 89 -23.60 0.25 9.33
N PHE A 90 -22.80 0.00 8.29
CA PHE A 90 -22.41 1.00 7.32
C PHE A 90 -23.30 0.94 6.09
N GLU A 91 -23.60 2.11 5.53
CA GLU A 91 -24.25 2.28 4.23
C GLU A 91 -23.25 2.83 3.22
N LEU A 92 -23.14 2.20 2.05
CA LEU A 92 -22.30 2.71 0.97
C LEU A 92 -22.99 3.90 0.29
N ILE A 93 -22.56 5.12 0.63
CA ILE A 93 -23.11 6.35 0.05
C ILE A 93 -22.56 6.58 -1.36
N LYS A 94 -21.27 6.36 -1.57
CA LYS A 94 -20.59 6.65 -2.84
C LYS A 94 -19.36 5.78 -3.01
N SER A 95 -19.15 5.30 -4.22
CA SER A 95 -17.89 4.69 -4.65
C SER A 95 -17.50 5.27 -6.00
N GLU A 96 -16.24 5.66 -6.14
CA GLU A 96 -15.70 6.19 -7.38
C GLU A 96 -14.25 5.79 -7.56
N PHE A 97 -13.85 5.62 -8.80
CA PHE A 97 -12.46 5.43 -9.16
C PHE A 97 -11.77 6.79 -9.22
N ASN A 98 -10.64 6.89 -8.56
CA ASN A 98 -9.81 8.08 -8.62
C ASN A 98 -8.34 7.69 -8.72
N SER A 99 -7.55 8.43 -9.49
CA SER A 99 -6.10 8.29 -9.48
C SER A 99 -5.51 9.33 -8.55
N VAL A 100 -4.82 8.88 -7.52
CA VAL A 100 -4.03 9.77 -6.66
C VAL A 100 -2.79 10.20 -7.43
N GLN A 101 -2.85 11.40 -7.99
CA GLN A 101 -1.67 11.99 -8.62
C GLN A 101 -0.78 12.61 -7.54
N MET A 102 0.48 12.18 -7.52
CA MET A 102 1.45 12.80 -6.63
C MET A 102 1.88 14.15 -7.20
N PRO A 103 1.83 15.24 -6.42
CA PRO A 103 2.14 16.58 -6.92
C PRO A 103 3.50 16.68 -7.62
N PHE A 104 4.52 15.98 -7.11
CA PHE A 104 5.86 16.00 -7.68
C PHE A 104 5.96 15.32 -9.07
N ILE A 105 5.06 14.38 -9.39
CA ILE A 105 4.99 13.80 -10.74
C ILE A 105 4.49 14.84 -11.73
N GLN A 106 3.48 15.62 -11.36
CA GLN A 106 2.98 16.71 -12.19
C GLN A 106 4.01 17.83 -12.35
N GLN A 107 4.69 18.21 -11.27
CA GLN A 107 5.78 19.19 -11.29
C GLN A 107 6.90 18.76 -12.25
N TRP A 108 7.26 17.46 -12.22
CA TRP A 108 8.24 16.90 -13.15
C TRP A 108 7.77 16.97 -14.61
N HIS A 109 6.53 16.56 -14.89
CA HIS A 109 5.96 16.65 -16.23
C HIS A 109 5.90 18.10 -16.75
N ASN A 110 5.59 19.03 -15.88
CA ASN A 110 5.56 20.46 -16.20
C ASN A 110 6.97 21.10 -16.26
N LYS A 111 8.04 20.35 -15.98
CA LYS A 111 9.43 20.85 -15.90
C LYS A 111 9.64 21.94 -14.84
N GLU A 112 8.84 21.90 -13.77
CA GLU A 112 8.93 22.82 -12.63
C GLU A 112 10.03 22.41 -11.64
N ILE A 113 10.45 21.14 -11.66
CA ILE A 113 11.54 20.60 -10.86
C ILE A 113 12.57 19.91 -11.72
N THR A 114 13.81 19.88 -11.24
CA THR A 114 14.92 19.19 -11.88
C THR A 114 14.82 17.67 -11.69
N GLN A 115 15.58 16.91 -12.48
CA GLN A 115 15.66 15.46 -12.34
C GLN A 115 16.15 15.05 -10.95
N ASP A 116 17.13 15.75 -10.39
CA ASP A 116 17.67 15.45 -9.06
C ASP A 116 16.63 15.69 -7.94
N GLU A 117 15.85 16.76 -8.06
CA GLU A 117 14.75 17.04 -7.14
C GLU A 117 13.65 15.99 -7.24
N PHE A 118 13.28 15.61 -8.45
CA PHE A 118 12.31 14.54 -8.68
C PHE A 118 12.76 13.20 -8.06
N ILE A 119 14.04 12.81 -8.28
CA ILE A 119 14.61 11.59 -7.70
C ILE A 119 14.57 11.65 -6.16
N LYS A 120 14.94 12.77 -5.56
CA LYS A 120 14.88 12.93 -4.10
C LYS A 120 13.45 12.79 -3.56
N LEU A 121 12.46 13.37 -4.24
CA LEU A 121 11.06 13.30 -3.83
C LEU A 121 10.50 11.89 -3.95
N ILE A 122 10.76 11.19 -5.06
CA ILE A 122 10.30 9.80 -5.24
C ILE A 122 10.97 8.84 -4.25
N VAL A 123 12.27 9.01 -3.99
CA VAL A 123 12.99 8.22 -2.97
C VAL A 123 12.40 8.46 -1.59
N SER A 124 12.16 9.71 -1.21
CA SER A 124 11.55 10.05 0.08
C SER A 124 10.15 9.46 0.23
N TYR A 125 9.35 9.52 -0.83
CA TYR A 125 8.03 8.91 -0.87
C TYR A 125 8.10 7.38 -0.69
N VAL A 126 8.95 6.71 -1.45
CA VAL A 126 9.12 5.25 -1.36
C VAL A 126 9.61 4.84 0.03
N ARG A 127 10.59 5.55 0.59
CA ARG A 127 11.10 5.30 1.95
C ARG A 127 10.03 5.40 3.01
N SER A 128 9.11 6.34 2.91
CA SER A 128 8.08 6.59 3.93
C SER A 128 7.22 5.36 4.26
N TRP A 129 7.03 4.44 3.31
CA TRP A 129 6.23 3.23 3.50
C TRP A 129 7.02 1.92 3.37
N SER A 130 8.22 1.92 2.78
CA SER A 130 9.02 0.71 2.56
C SER A 130 10.16 0.51 3.56
N GLU A 131 10.66 1.57 4.18
CA GLU A 131 11.86 1.51 5.03
C GLU A 131 11.67 0.63 6.27
N SER A 132 10.48 0.63 6.87
CA SER A 132 10.19 -0.21 8.03
C SER A 132 10.27 -1.71 7.70
N ILE A 133 9.82 -2.09 6.52
CA ILE A 133 9.86 -3.48 6.05
C ILE A 133 11.31 -3.91 5.81
N LEU A 134 12.10 -3.06 5.15
CA LEU A 134 13.52 -3.32 4.92
C LEU A 134 14.29 -3.46 6.25
N LYS A 135 14.05 -2.55 7.20
CA LYS A 135 14.67 -2.60 8.53
C LYS A 135 14.31 -3.90 9.27
N GLN A 136 13.05 -4.32 9.20
CA GLN A 136 12.61 -5.57 9.81
C GLN A 136 13.33 -6.77 9.21
N THR A 137 13.44 -6.85 7.89
CA THR A 137 14.18 -7.92 7.19
C THR A 137 15.65 -7.95 7.62
N LEU A 138 16.30 -6.78 7.68
CA LEU A 138 17.71 -6.69 8.10
C LEU A 138 17.93 -7.01 9.58
N MET A 139 16.95 -6.74 10.45
CA MET A 139 17.02 -7.11 11.87
C MET A 139 16.98 -8.62 12.10
N THR A 140 16.25 -9.35 11.25
CA THR A 140 16.15 -10.82 11.34
C THR A 140 17.39 -11.52 10.80
N SER A 141 18.17 -10.86 9.96
CA SER A 141 19.33 -11.43 9.25
C SER A 141 20.63 -11.49 10.04
N ASN A 142 20.69 -11.00 11.29
CA ASN A 142 21.91 -10.94 12.10
C ASN A 142 23.12 -10.24 11.45
N ARG A 143 22.90 -9.35 10.48
CA ARG A 143 24.02 -8.54 9.93
C ARG A 143 24.58 -7.63 11.00
N PRO A 144 25.93 -7.50 11.11
CA PRO A 144 26.54 -6.45 11.92
C PRO A 144 26.05 -5.08 11.39
N ARG A 145 25.60 -4.23 12.29
CA ARG A 145 25.23 -2.85 11.94
C ARG A 145 26.53 -2.10 11.70
N GLU A 146 26.78 -1.70 10.47
CA GLU A 146 27.75 -0.63 10.22
C GLU A 146 27.06 0.67 10.68
N GLU A 147 27.68 1.34 11.66
CA GLU A 147 27.22 2.61 12.24
C GLU A 147 27.41 3.77 11.24
#